data_ae2045db36df5b582fd4deab6eef4007
#
_entry.id   ae2045db36df5b582fd4deab6eef4007
#
_cell.length_a   1.000
_cell.length_b   1.000
_cell.length_c   1.000
_cell.angle_alpha   90.00
_cell.angle_beta   90.00
_cell.angle_gamma   90.00
#
_symmetry.space_group_name_H-M   'P 1'
#
loop_
_entity.id
_entity.type
_entity.pdbx_description
1 polymer ?
#
loop_
_entity_poly.entity_id
_entity_poly.type
_entity_poly.pdbx_seq_one_letter_code
_entity_poly.pdbx_strand_id
1 'polypeptide(L)'
;MDVRIEQECIYLHIVSAKELADVFYDCYIPGIYVSVNGNKLCKVAKNTKIASLFESEGITDIKGILGGYVWHDPAFAEKTVGEADLSNGVLCTATSKDCIVQITQKKLLASRKTSCGKCVFCREGLIQLEYMQREIMEGKGKNEFLELTDEIGAAMCFSTSCSVGQTSAKIVLSATEQFEEEYEAHIRKKICPAGACTAFVNIYIDPSVCNGCGECMDICPKDCIEGKNGYIHMIDTFDCTKCGKCISACEEEAIIKTTGKVPKLPNRLTKVGRFRKH
;
A
#
# COMPACT_ATOMS: atom_id res chain seq x y z
N MET A 1 -26.67 -3.33 -13.00
CA MET A 1 -27.38 -4.24 -13.92
C MET A 1 -27.44 -3.57 -15.27
N ASP A 2 -26.91 -4.19 -16.30
CA ASP A 2 -27.04 -3.71 -17.68
C ASP A 2 -28.13 -4.51 -18.36
N VAL A 3 -29.06 -3.82 -19.01
CA VAL A 3 -30.13 -4.43 -19.78
C VAL A 3 -29.80 -4.18 -21.25
N ARG A 4 -29.63 -5.25 -22.01
CA ARG A 4 -29.53 -5.20 -23.47
C ARG A 4 -30.75 -5.82 -24.09
N ILE A 5 -31.30 -5.18 -25.11
CA ILE A 5 -32.38 -5.72 -25.93
C ILE A 5 -31.76 -5.94 -27.31
N GLU A 6 -31.57 -7.20 -27.69
CA GLU A 6 -31.08 -7.61 -29.00
C GLU A 6 -31.99 -8.69 -29.53
N GLN A 7 -32.44 -8.53 -30.78
CA GLN A 7 -33.27 -9.54 -31.50
C GLN A 7 -34.45 -10.09 -30.66
N GLU A 8 -35.22 -9.21 -30.04
CA GLU A 8 -36.35 -9.56 -29.16
C GLU A 8 -36.01 -10.30 -27.88
N CYS A 9 -34.72 -10.48 -27.53
CA CYS A 9 -34.28 -11.03 -26.28
C CYS A 9 -33.81 -9.93 -25.32
N ILE A 10 -34.19 -10.07 -24.05
CA ILE A 10 -33.71 -9.20 -22.97
C ILE A 10 -32.57 -9.90 -22.25
N TYR A 11 -31.37 -9.31 -22.30
CA TYR A 11 -30.22 -9.78 -21.57
C TYR A 11 -30.08 -8.98 -20.27
N LEU A 12 -30.14 -9.67 -19.14
CA LEU A 12 -29.97 -9.10 -17.81
C LEU A 12 -28.61 -9.49 -17.25
N HIS A 13 -27.73 -8.52 -17.07
CA HIS A 13 -26.51 -8.75 -16.29
C HIS A 13 -26.83 -8.51 -14.81
N ILE A 14 -27.01 -9.60 -14.06
CA ILE A 14 -27.46 -9.56 -12.67
C ILE A 14 -26.26 -9.65 -11.73
N VAL A 15 -26.13 -8.66 -10.83
CA VAL A 15 -25.10 -8.64 -9.81
C VAL A 15 -25.54 -9.39 -8.55
N SER A 16 -26.85 -9.41 -8.25
CA SER A 16 -27.37 -10.10 -7.07
C SER A 16 -28.80 -10.59 -7.26
N ALA A 17 -29.18 -11.63 -6.50
CA ALA A 17 -30.55 -12.12 -6.44
C ALA A 17 -31.55 -11.05 -6.00
N LYS A 18 -31.13 -10.10 -5.18
CA LYS A 18 -31.96 -8.97 -4.75
C LYS A 18 -32.32 -8.06 -5.93
N GLU A 19 -31.38 -7.74 -6.81
CA GLU A 19 -31.66 -6.92 -7.99
C GLU A 19 -32.66 -7.59 -8.92
N LEU A 20 -32.56 -8.91 -9.07
CA LEU A 20 -33.54 -9.66 -9.84
C LEU A 20 -34.95 -9.53 -9.23
N ALA A 21 -35.07 -9.69 -7.91
CA ALA A 21 -36.33 -9.51 -7.20
C ALA A 21 -36.85 -8.06 -7.35
N ASP A 22 -35.99 -7.05 -7.21
CA ASP A 22 -36.36 -5.64 -7.36
C ASP A 22 -36.90 -5.34 -8.75
N VAL A 23 -36.36 -5.97 -9.80
CA VAL A 23 -36.90 -5.87 -11.17
C VAL A 23 -38.31 -6.50 -11.27
N PHE A 24 -38.51 -7.68 -10.70
CA PHE A 24 -39.79 -8.35 -10.72
C PHE A 24 -40.90 -7.59 -9.97
N TYR A 25 -40.53 -6.84 -8.95
CA TYR A 25 -41.48 -6.07 -8.11
C TYR A 25 -41.55 -4.59 -8.52
N ASP A 26 -41.02 -4.21 -9.70
CA ASP A 26 -41.00 -2.83 -10.21
C ASP A 26 -40.36 -1.79 -9.26
N CYS A 27 -39.52 -2.24 -8.33
CA CYS A 27 -38.82 -1.39 -7.38
C CYS A 27 -37.32 -1.21 -7.67
N TYR A 28 -36.90 -1.61 -8.87
CA TYR A 28 -35.51 -1.49 -9.31
C TYR A 28 -35.07 -0.04 -9.48
N ILE A 29 -34.03 0.35 -8.77
CA ILE A 29 -33.37 1.64 -8.90
C ILE A 29 -32.08 1.45 -9.71
N PRO A 30 -31.93 2.10 -10.89
CA PRO A 30 -30.68 2.02 -11.65
C PRO A 30 -29.49 2.52 -10.84
N GLY A 31 -28.37 1.78 -10.89
CA GLY A 31 -27.16 2.19 -10.19
C GLY A 31 -26.06 1.16 -10.35
N ILE A 32 -24.88 1.52 -9.87
CA ILE A 32 -23.69 0.69 -9.83
C ILE A 32 -23.37 0.40 -8.36
N TYR A 33 -23.01 -0.83 -8.04
CA TYR A 33 -22.52 -1.17 -6.73
C TYR A 33 -21.05 -0.81 -6.59
N VAL A 34 -20.74 0.00 -5.58
CA VAL A 34 -19.38 0.46 -5.29
C VAL A 34 -19.07 0.23 -3.81
N SER A 35 -17.88 -0.24 -3.54
CA SER A 35 -17.28 -0.32 -2.21
C SER A 35 -16.01 0.53 -2.17
N VAL A 36 -15.90 1.40 -1.18
CA VAL A 36 -14.71 2.23 -0.93
C VAL A 36 -13.91 1.58 0.19
N ASN A 37 -12.62 1.30 -0.06
CA ASN A 37 -11.68 0.70 0.91
C ASN A 37 -12.15 -0.61 1.57
N GLY A 38 -13.04 -1.36 0.89
CA GLY A 38 -13.60 -2.59 1.45
C GLY A 38 -14.70 -2.38 2.48
N ASN A 39 -15.19 -1.16 2.63
CA ASN A 39 -16.36 -0.83 3.45
C ASN A 39 -17.64 -1.40 2.82
N LYS A 40 -18.78 -1.04 3.40
CA LYS A 40 -20.08 -1.50 2.94
C LYS A 40 -20.28 -1.25 1.44
N LEU A 41 -20.78 -2.25 0.74
CA LEU A 41 -21.19 -2.13 -0.66
C LEU A 41 -22.41 -1.22 -0.76
N CYS A 42 -22.30 -0.12 -1.47
CA CYS A 42 -23.35 0.87 -1.68
C CYS A 42 -23.77 0.89 -3.15
N LYS A 43 -25.06 0.99 -3.41
CA LYS A 43 -25.60 1.22 -4.75
C LYS A 43 -25.71 2.71 -4.98
N VAL A 44 -25.03 3.21 -6.00
CA VAL A 44 -24.95 4.63 -6.33
C VAL A 44 -25.37 4.89 -7.77
N ALA A 45 -25.92 6.05 -8.07
CA ALA A 45 -26.29 6.44 -9.42
C ALA A 45 -25.05 6.61 -10.30
N LYS A 46 -25.17 6.31 -11.61
CA LYS A 46 -24.04 6.40 -12.57
C LYS A 46 -23.42 7.80 -12.66
N ASN A 47 -24.22 8.84 -12.46
CA ASN A 47 -23.77 10.23 -12.47
C ASN A 47 -23.18 10.72 -11.14
N THR A 48 -23.07 9.86 -10.13
CA THR A 48 -22.43 10.22 -8.84
C THR A 48 -20.93 10.40 -9.06
N LYS A 49 -20.37 11.54 -8.63
CA LYS A 49 -18.92 11.76 -8.65
C LYS A 49 -18.22 10.86 -7.63
N ILE A 50 -17.06 10.34 -8.01
CA ILE A 50 -16.24 9.52 -7.11
C ILE A 50 -15.80 10.33 -5.89
N ALA A 51 -15.49 11.64 -6.07
CA ALA A 51 -15.13 12.54 -4.99
C ALA A 51 -16.20 12.57 -3.88
N SER A 52 -17.49 12.61 -4.24
CA SER A 52 -18.56 12.64 -3.23
C SER A 52 -18.68 11.33 -2.43
N LEU A 53 -18.24 10.21 -2.98
CA LEU A 53 -18.14 8.94 -2.24
C LEU A 53 -17.03 8.99 -1.20
N PHE A 54 -15.89 9.59 -1.54
CA PHE A 54 -14.78 9.77 -0.62
C PHE A 54 -15.12 10.75 0.52
N GLU A 55 -15.80 11.85 0.19
CA GLU A 55 -16.29 12.81 1.18
C GLU A 55 -17.27 12.16 2.17
N SER A 56 -18.19 11.32 1.69
CA SER A 56 -19.15 10.61 2.55
C SER A 56 -18.49 9.62 3.51
N GLU A 57 -17.31 9.11 3.17
CA GLU A 57 -16.48 8.23 4.01
C GLU A 57 -15.43 9.01 4.83
N GLY A 58 -15.43 10.36 4.76
CA GLY A 58 -14.49 11.21 5.48
C GLY A 58 -13.04 11.14 4.98
N ILE A 59 -12.84 10.73 3.73
CA ILE A 59 -11.52 10.59 3.12
C ILE A 59 -11.12 11.92 2.48
N THR A 60 -10.11 12.59 3.02
CA THR A 60 -9.64 13.92 2.56
C THR A 60 -8.22 13.88 2.01
N ASP A 61 -7.37 12.98 2.51
CA ASP A 61 -5.99 12.79 2.05
C ASP A 61 -5.95 11.68 1.00
N ILE A 62 -5.86 12.05 -0.28
CA ILE A 62 -5.84 11.12 -1.39
C ILE A 62 -4.58 11.36 -2.21
N LYS A 63 -3.65 10.42 -2.15
CA LYS A 63 -2.43 10.36 -2.94
C LYS A 63 -2.64 9.61 -4.26
N GLY A 64 -3.47 8.59 -4.24
CA GLY A 64 -3.77 7.76 -5.41
C GLY A 64 -5.05 6.96 -5.20
N ILE A 65 -5.66 6.56 -6.31
CA ILE A 65 -6.92 5.82 -6.35
C ILE A 65 -6.72 4.56 -7.19
N LEU A 66 -6.97 3.40 -6.59
CA LEU A 66 -7.03 2.14 -7.32
C LEU A 66 -8.50 1.84 -7.66
N GLY A 67 -8.85 1.99 -8.93
CA GLY A 67 -10.19 1.73 -9.46
C GLY A 67 -10.10 0.87 -10.72
N GLY A 68 -10.99 -0.12 -10.90
CA GLY A 68 -10.97 -0.99 -12.07
C GLY A 68 -9.67 -1.78 -12.27
N TYR A 69 -8.93 -2.07 -11.20
CA TYR A 69 -7.61 -2.70 -11.20
C TYR A 69 -6.47 -1.85 -11.78
N VAL A 70 -6.66 -0.54 -11.86
CA VAL A 70 -5.67 0.42 -12.37
C VAL A 70 -5.47 1.52 -11.35
N TRP A 71 -4.23 1.90 -11.11
CA TRP A 71 -3.90 3.06 -10.32
C TRP A 71 -4.10 4.34 -11.12
N HIS A 72 -4.67 5.33 -10.48
CA HIS A 72 -4.95 6.65 -11.01
C HIS A 72 -4.43 7.72 -10.07
N ASP A 73 -4.19 8.90 -10.61
CA ASP A 73 -3.93 10.11 -9.85
C ASP A 73 -5.20 10.61 -9.11
N PRO A 74 -5.09 11.56 -8.20
CA PRO A 74 -6.23 12.10 -7.46
C PRO A 74 -7.30 12.75 -8.37
N ALA A 75 -6.95 13.24 -9.57
CA ALA A 75 -7.90 13.87 -10.49
C ALA A 75 -8.96 12.88 -11.00
N PHE A 76 -8.69 11.58 -10.92
CA PHE A 76 -9.68 10.54 -11.22
C PHE A 76 -10.97 10.67 -10.39
N ALA A 77 -10.91 11.25 -9.20
CA ALA A 77 -12.07 11.48 -8.34
C ALA A 77 -13.11 12.43 -8.94
N GLU A 78 -12.72 13.27 -9.89
CA GLU A 78 -13.63 14.17 -10.60
C GLU A 78 -14.57 13.47 -11.58
N LYS A 79 -14.22 12.24 -11.99
CA LYS A 79 -15.08 11.43 -12.87
C LYS A 79 -16.31 10.95 -12.11
N THR A 80 -17.36 10.69 -12.88
CA THR A 80 -18.52 9.98 -12.35
C THR A 80 -18.28 8.47 -12.32
N VAL A 81 -19.01 7.78 -11.47
CA VAL A 81 -18.96 6.31 -11.35
C VAL A 81 -19.29 5.63 -12.69
N GLY A 82 -20.13 6.26 -13.50
CA GLY A 82 -20.51 5.74 -14.83
C GLY A 82 -19.46 5.96 -15.92
N GLU A 83 -18.61 6.98 -15.80
CA GLU A 83 -17.50 7.28 -16.71
C GLU A 83 -16.23 6.50 -16.34
N ALA A 84 -16.09 6.16 -15.08
CA ALA A 84 -14.97 5.38 -14.59
C ALA A 84 -15.17 3.89 -14.91
N ASP A 85 -14.13 3.24 -15.44
CA ASP A 85 -14.16 1.77 -15.59
C ASP A 85 -13.94 1.10 -14.25
N LEU A 86 -15.01 0.97 -13.48
CA LEU A 86 -15.02 0.27 -12.20
C LEU A 86 -15.50 -1.17 -12.36
N SER A 87 -14.83 -1.93 -13.21
CA SER A 87 -15.22 -3.30 -13.60
C SER A 87 -15.41 -4.26 -12.41
N ASN A 88 -14.80 -3.97 -11.27
CA ASN A 88 -14.94 -4.76 -10.03
C ASN A 88 -15.79 -4.08 -8.95
N GLY A 89 -16.28 -2.86 -9.18
CA GLY A 89 -17.04 -2.10 -8.19
C GLY A 89 -16.24 -1.68 -6.93
N VAL A 90 -14.92 -1.77 -6.96
CA VAL A 90 -14.07 -1.47 -5.79
C VAL A 90 -13.18 -0.27 -6.08
N LEU A 91 -13.22 0.69 -5.17
CA LEU A 91 -12.32 1.83 -5.09
C LEU A 91 -11.45 1.68 -3.83
N CYS A 92 -10.14 1.72 -3.99
CA CYS A 92 -9.23 1.80 -2.85
C CYS A 92 -8.43 3.10 -2.95
N THR A 93 -8.36 3.86 -1.85
CA THR A 93 -7.57 5.07 -1.78
C THR A 93 -6.26 4.80 -1.07
N ALA A 94 -5.19 5.45 -1.53
CA ALA A 94 -3.93 5.54 -0.82
C ALA A 94 -3.75 6.98 -0.33
N THR A 95 -3.33 7.14 0.91
CA THR A 95 -3.06 8.43 1.55
C THR A 95 -1.58 8.81 1.44
N SER A 96 -1.21 10.01 1.84
CA SER A 96 0.19 10.45 1.92
C SER A 96 1.06 9.55 2.82
N LYS A 97 0.45 8.86 3.78
CA LYS A 97 1.11 7.91 4.70
C LYS A 97 1.27 6.50 4.13
N ASP A 98 0.63 6.22 3.01
CA ASP A 98 0.67 4.91 2.37
C ASP A 98 1.77 4.83 1.31
N CYS A 99 2.46 3.70 1.29
CA CYS A 99 3.44 3.39 0.25
C CYS A 99 2.79 2.59 -0.87
N ILE A 100 2.81 3.13 -2.08
CA ILE A 100 2.23 2.47 -3.26
C ILE A 100 2.95 1.16 -3.57
N VAL A 101 4.29 1.12 -3.45
CA VAL A 101 5.08 -0.10 -3.64
C VAL A 101 4.61 -1.21 -2.69
N GLN A 102 4.38 -0.85 -1.41
CA GLN A 102 3.91 -1.81 -0.41
C GLN A 102 2.48 -2.30 -0.69
N ILE A 103 1.58 -1.38 -1.08
CA ILE A 103 0.19 -1.78 -1.41
C ILE A 103 0.20 -2.69 -2.64
N THR A 104 0.96 -2.35 -3.67
CA THR A 104 1.09 -3.14 -4.90
C THR A 104 1.65 -4.52 -4.60
N GLN A 105 2.71 -4.63 -3.79
CA GLN A 105 3.27 -5.90 -3.35
C GLN A 105 2.21 -6.76 -2.62
N LYS A 106 1.45 -6.17 -1.69
CA LYS A 106 0.38 -6.89 -0.98
C LYS A 106 -0.71 -7.40 -1.93
N LYS A 107 -1.09 -6.61 -2.94
CA LYS A 107 -2.07 -7.01 -3.97
C LYS A 107 -1.55 -8.18 -4.82
N LEU A 108 -0.29 -8.11 -5.28
CA LEU A 108 0.35 -9.21 -6.03
C LEU A 108 0.45 -10.49 -5.19
N LEU A 109 0.82 -10.36 -3.92
CA LEU A 109 0.87 -11.52 -3.00
C LEU A 109 -0.51 -12.15 -2.81
N ALA A 110 -1.57 -11.35 -2.68
CA ALA A 110 -2.94 -11.84 -2.61
C ALA A 110 -3.34 -12.57 -3.90
N SER A 111 -3.06 -11.97 -5.07
CA SER A 111 -3.30 -12.58 -6.37
C SER A 111 -2.54 -13.91 -6.55
N ARG A 112 -1.28 -13.98 -6.11
CA ARG A 112 -0.47 -15.19 -6.13
C ARG A 112 -1.10 -16.31 -5.29
N LYS A 113 -1.62 -15.98 -4.11
CA LYS A 113 -2.29 -16.95 -3.22
C LYS A 113 -3.61 -17.49 -3.78
N THR A 114 -4.31 -16.69 -4.58
CA THR A 114 -5.61 -17.05 -5.16
C THR A 114 -5.51 -17.60 -6.59
N SER A 115 -4.34 -17.48 -7.22
CA SER A 115 -4.09 -17.99 -8.56
C SER A 115 -4.23 -19.51 -8.60
N CYS A 116 -4.89 -20.03 -9.65
CA CYS A 116 -5.01 -21.48 -9.87
C CYS A 116 -3.71 -22.17 -10.33
N GLY A 117 -2.65 -21.40 -10.70
CA GLY A 117 -1.34 -21.87 -11.13
C GLY A 117 -1.28 -22.55 -12.49
N LYS A 118 -2.38 -22.66 -13.26
CA LYS A 118 -2.43 -23.38 -14.54
C LYS A 118 -1.69 -22.68 -15.68
N CYS A 119 -1.84 -21.35 -15.79
CA CYS A 119 -1.17 -20.56 -16.82
C CYS A 119 0.27 -20.26 -16.41
N VAL A 120 1.25 -20.63 -17.24
CA VAL A 120 2.68 -20.40 -16.96
C VAL A 120 2.95 -18.91 -16.75
N PHE A 121 2.51 -18.04 -17.65
CA PHE A 121 2.72 -16.60 -17.55
C PHE A 121 2.10 -15.99 -16.28
N CYS A 122 0.93 -16.47 -15.84
CA CYS A 122 0.32 -16.02 -14.58
C CYS A 122 1.13 -16.52 -13.37
N ARG A 123 1.46 -17.81 -13.32
CA ARG A 123 2.18 -18.42 -12.18
C ARG A 123 3.57 -17.82 -12.00
N GLU A 124 4.38 -17.85 -13.04
CA GLU A 124 5.76 -17.34 -12.99
C GLU A 124 5.81 -15.81 -12.93
N GLY A 125 4.95 -15.13 -13.70
CA GLY A 125 4.88 -13.69 -13.70
C GLY A 125 4.49 -13.12 -12.32
N LEU A 126 3.49 -13.70 -11.64
CA LEU A 126 3.13 -13.28 -10.29
C LEU A 126 4.26 -13.50 -9.28
N ILE A 127 5.03 -14.60 -9.42
CA ILE A 127 6.18 -14.86 -8.55
C ILE A 127 7.25 -13.79 -8.77
N GLN A 128 7.58 -13.48 -10.02
CA GLN A 128 8.65 -12.54 -10.35
C GLN A 128 8.25 -11.10 -10.02
N LEU A 129 7.03 -10.67 -10.37
CA LEU A 129 6.54 -9.33 -10.05
C LEU A 129 6.47 -9.11 -8.53
N GLU A 130 5.93 -10.06 -7.77
CA GLU A 130 5.88 -9.97 -6.30
C GLU A 130 7.28 -9.93 -5.70
N TYR A 131 8.21 -10.74 -6.20
CA TYR A 131 9.61 -10.73 -5.77
C TYR A 131 10.26 -9.37 -6.00
N MET A 132 10.14 -8.80 -7.19
CA MET A 132 10.72 -7.49 -7.51
C MET A 132 10.14 -6.38 -6.64
N GLN A 133 8.82 -6.34 -6.44
CA GLN A 133 8.17 -5.36 -5.57
C GLN A 133 8.67 -5.49 -4.12
N ARG A 134 8.84 -6.71 -3.62
CA ARG A 134 9.37 -6.97 -2.28
C ARG A 134 10.83 -6.51 -2.15
N GLU A 135 11.69 -6.83 -3.12
CA GLU A 135 13.09 -6.39 -3.12
C GLU A 135 13.19 -4.85 -3.17
N ILE A 136 12.32 -4.17 -3.94
CA ILE A 136 12.25 -2.70 -3.96
C ILE A 136 11.89 -2.18 -2.57
N MET A 137 10.88 -2.76 -1.93
CA MET A 137 10.40 -2.36 -0.60
C MET A 137 11.44 -2.64 0.50
N GLU A 138 12.28 -3.67 0.32
CA GLU A 138 13.38 -4.03 1.22
C GLU A 138 14.69 -3.25 0.97
N GLY A 139 14.68 -2.29 0.04
CA GLY A 139 15.86 -1.48 -0.28
C GLY A 139 16.89 -2.16 -1.19
N LYS A 140 16.57 -3.32 -1.72
CA LYS A 140 17.42 -4.11 -2.65
C LYS A 140 17.02 -3.92 -4.11
N GLY A 141 16.05 -3.04 -4.39
CA GLY A 141 15.56 -2.74 -5.74
C GLY A 141 16.68 -2.27 -6.67
N LYS A 142 16.60 -2.68 -7.94
CA LYS A 142 17.52 -2.31 -9.03
C LYS A 142 16.74 -1.58 -10.12
N ASN A 143 17.42 -0.73 -10.91
CA ASN A 143 16.77 -0.02 -12.03
C ASN A 143 16.16 -0.96 -13.06
N GLU A 144 16.81 -2.09 -13.33
CA GLU A 144 16.35 -3.14 -14.25
C GLU A 144 14.99 -3.72 -13.87
N PHE A 145 14.59 -3.59 -12.58
CA PHE A 145 13.32 -4.14 -12.11
C PHE A 145 12.10 -3.40 -12.69
N LEU A 146 12.23 -2.13 -13.06
CA LEU A 146 11.14 -1.39 -13.70
C LEU A 146 10.93 -1.89 -15.14
N GLU A 147 12.01 -2.03 -15.91
CA GLU A 147 11.96 -2.56 -17.27
C GLU A 147 11.40 -3.99 -17.31
N LEU A 148 11.89 -4.85 -16.41
CA LEU A 148 11.39 -6.23 -16.28
C LEU A 148 9.93 -6.29 -15.83
N THR A 149 9.50 -5.35 -15.00
CA THR A 149 8.09 -5.25 -14.59
C THR A 149 7.20 -4.96 -15.78
N ASP A 150 7.63 -4.06 -16.67
CA ASP A 150 6.87 -3.72 -17.88
C ASP A 150 6.83 -4.90 -18.85
N GLU A 151 7.95 -5.57 -19.10
CA GLU A 151 8.01 -6.74 -19.99
C GLU A 151 7.12 -7.89 -19.49
N ILE A 152 7.28 -8.27 -18.21
CA ILE A 152 6.52 -9.37 -17.62
C ILE A 152 5.03 -9.01 -17.53
N GLY A 153 4.72 -7.78 -17.11
CA GLY A 153 3.36 -7.30 -16.99
C GLY A 153 2.64 -7.28 -18.35
N ALA A 154 3.30 -6.77 -19.39
CA ALA A 154 2.76 -6.80 -20.76
C ALA A 154 2.51 -8.23 -21.23
N ALA A 155 3.49 -9.14 -21.05
CA ALA A 155 3.33 -10.54 -21.41
C ALA A 155 2.16 -11.20 -20.66
N MET A 156 1.95 -10.90 -19.39
CA MET A 156 0.82 -11.39 -18.61
C MET A 156 -0.52 -10.87 -19.11
N CYS A 157 -0.61 -9.61 -19.52
CA CYS A 157 -1.85 -9.05 -20.05
C CYS A 157 -2.34 -9.79 -21.32
N PHE A 158 -1.41 -10.22 -22.19
CA PHE A 158 -1.75 -10.90 -23.42
C PHE A 158 -1.87 -12.42 -23.30
N SER A 159 -1.02 -13.04 -22.47
CA SER A 159 -0.83 -14.49 -22.48
C SER A 159 -1.57 -15.23 -21.35
N THR A 160 -2.25 -14.52 -20.45
CA THR A 160 -3.03 -15.18 -19.40
C THR A 160 -4.48 -15.37 -19.84
N SER A 161 -5.02 -16.57 -19.60
CA SER A 161 -6.36 -16.96 -20.05
C SER A 161 -7.49 -16.40 -19.20
N CYS A 162 -7.22 -15.82 -18.04
CA CYS A 162 -8.25 -15.32 -17.12
C CYS A 162 -7.89 -13.95 -16.54
N SER A 163 -8.90 -13.30 -15.97
CA SER A 163 -8.75 -11.97 -15.37
C SER A 163 -7.72 -11.88 -14.25
N VAL A 164 -7.47 -12.95 -13.48
CA VAL A 164 -6.52 -12.89 -12.34
C VAL A 164 -5.13 -12.45 -12.77
N GLY A 165 -4.57 -13.06 -13.81
CA GLY A 165 -3.27 -12.67 -14.33
C GLY A 165 -3.27 -11.28 -14.96
N GLN A 166 -4.28 -10.99 -15.79
CA GLN A 166 -4.41 -9.70 -16.48
C GLN A 166 -4.59 -8.53 -15.51
N THR A 167 -5.48 -8.66 -14.52
CA THR A 167 -5.74 -7.57 -13.55
C THR A 167 -4.57 -7.35 -12.61
N SER A 168 -3.87 -8.42 -12.23
CA SER A 168 -2.66 -8.31 -11.40
C SER A 168 -1.54 -7.56 -12.12
N ALA A 169 -1.37 -7.84 -13.43
CA ALA A 169 -0.41 -7.14 -14.26
C ALA A 169 -0.78 -5.64 -14.40
N LYS A 170 -2.07 -5.33 -14.66
CA LYS A 170 -2.55 -3.95 -14.76
C LYS A 170 -2.28 -3.14 -13.47
N ILE A 171 -2.46 -3.74 -12.30
CA ILE A 171 -2.20 -3.07 -11.03
C ILE A 171 -0.73 -2.65 -10.92
N VAL A 172 0.21 -3.53 -11.24
CA VAL A 172 1.63 -3.21 -11.08
C VAL A 172 2.11 -2.26 -12.16
N LEU A 173 1.69 -2.44 -13.43
CA LEU A 173 2.05 -1.56 -14.54
C LEU A 173 1.58 -0.13 -14.29
N SER A 174 0.33 0.04 -13.89
CA SER A 174 -0.20 1.36 -13.57
C SER A 174 0.43 1.96 -12.32
N ALA A 175 0.87 1.16 -11.34
CA ALA A 175 1.59 1.65 -10.18
C ALA A 175 2.96 2.20 -10.55
N THR A 176 3.72 1.50 -11.39
CA THR A 176 5.05 1.96 -11.86
C THR A 176 4.93 3.20 -12.73
N GLU A 177 3.92 3.28 -13.59
CA GLU A 177 3.67 4.43 -14.46
C GLU A 177 3.21 5.68 -13.70
N GLN A 178 2.18 5.56 -12.85
CA GLN A 178 1.57 6.70 -12.18
C GLN A 178 2.40 7.22 -10.99
N PHE A 179 3.22 6.37 -10.39
CA PHE A 179 4.03 6.70 -9.20
C PHE A 179 5.52 6.46 -9.42
N GLU A 180 6.02 6.76 -10.62
CA GLU A 180 7.42 6.57 -11.01
C GLU A 180 8.38 7.21 -10.00
N GLU A 181 8.10 8.44 -9.56
CA GLU A 181 8.94 9.15 -8.58
C GLU A 181 9.07 8.40 -7.24
N GLU A 182 8.01 7.73 -6.80
CA GLU A 182 8.04 6.94 -5.58
C GLU A 182 8.85 5.65 -5.76
N TYR A 183 8.74 4.99 -6.90
CA TYR A 183 9.58 3.84 -7.25
C TYR A 183 11.05 4.24 -7.35
N GLU A 184 11.36 5.36 -8.01
CA GLU A 184 12.73 5.90 -8.07
C GLU A 184 13.29 6.26 -6.68
N ALA A 185 12.45 6.83 -5.80
CA ALA A 185 12.86 7.11 -4.42
C ALA A 185 13.28 5.83 -3.68
N HIS A 186 12.53 4.73 -3.84
CA HIS A 186 12.88 3.45 -3.24
C HIS A 186 14.13 2.83 -3.86
N ILE A 187 14.26 2.87 -5.20
CA ILE A 187 15.35 2.19 -5.92
C ILE A 187 16.66 2.97 -5.84
N ARG A 188 16.61 4.27 -6.19
CA ARG A 188 17.82 5.10 -6.34
C ARG A 188 18.21 5.82 -5.04
N LYS A 189 17.23 6.46 -4.39
CA LYS A 189 17.50 7.27 -3.19
C LYS A 189 17.50 6.43 -1.91
N LYS A 190 16.99 5.18 -1.96
CA LYS A 190 16.83 4.28 -0.81
C LYS A 190 16.02 4.92 0.32
N ILE A 191 14.93 5.57 -0.05
CA ILE A 191 14.01 6.27 0.87
C ILE A 191 12.58 5.85 0.52
N CYS A 192 11.76 5.59 1.54
CA CYS A 192 10.32 5.47 1.39
C CYS A 192 9.67 6.83 1.72
N PRO A 193 9.11 7.57 0.76
CA PRO A 193 8.51 8.88 1.04
C PRO A 193 7.38 8.84 2.08
N ALA A 194 6.59 7.77 2.09
CA ALA A 194 5.52 7.56 3.05
C ALA A 194 6.00 7.07 4.44
N GLY A 195 7.28 6.70 4.58
CA GLY A 195 7.80 6.13 5.83
C GLY A 195 7.19 4.80 6.26
N ALA A 196 6.50 4.11 5.35
CA ALA A 196 5.78 2.87 5.63
C ALA A 196 6.66 1.61 5.52
N CYS A 197 7.69 1.63 4.66
CA CYS A 197 8.57 0.50 4.44
C CYS A 197 9.63 0.42 5.54
N THR A 198 9.58 -0.63 6.33
CA THR A 198 10.46 -0.83 7.50
C THR A 198 11.95 -0.86 7.16
N ALA A 199 12.32 -1.27 5.93
CA ALA A 199 13.71 -1.29 5.49
C ALA A 199 14.35 0.11 5.47
N PHE A 200 13.56 1.14 5.16
CA PHE A 200 14.02 2.52 5.07
C PHE A 200 13.78 3.35 6.35
N VAL A 201 13.11 2.76 7.33
CA VAL A 201 12.89 3.41 8.63
C VAL A 201 14.05 3.09 9.54
N ASN A 202 14.58 4.10 10.21
CA ASN A 202 15.54 3.98 11.28
C ASN A 202 14.91 4.46 12.59
N ILE A 203 15.15 3.73 13.67
CA ILE A 203 14.78 4.15 15.03
C ILE A 203 16.08 4.27 15.81
N TYR A 204 16.30 5.42 16.42
CA TYR A 204 17.47 5.67 17.23
C TYR A 204 17.13 6.51 18.46
N ILE A 205 17.99 6.46 19.46
CA ILE A 205 17.86 7.27 20.67
C ILE A 205 18.78 8.49 20.53
N ASP A 206 18.22 9.71 20.61
CA ASP A 206 19.04 10.93 20.60
C ASP A 206 19.83 11.03 21.90
N PRO A 207 21.18 10.95 21.82
CA PRO A 207 22.02 10.96 23.00
C PRO A 207 22.03 12.31 23.74
N SER A 208 21.51 13.37 23.13
CA SER A 208 21.42 14.69 23.77
C SER A 208 20.15 14.87 24.61
N VAL A 209 19.13 14.04 24.35
CA VAL A 209 17.82 14.10 25.00
C VAL A 209 17.65 12.98 26.03
N CYS A 210 18.24 11.80 25.78
CA CYS A 210 18.12 10.65 26.67
C CYS A 210 18.61 10.94 28.08
N ASN A 211 17.74 10.74 29.07
CA ASN A 211 18.05 10.90 30.50
C ASN A 211 18.56 9.60 31.18
N GLY A 212 18.47 8.45 30.47
CA GLY A 212 18.93 7.15 30.96
C GLY A 212 17.99 6.47 31.96
N CYS A 213 16.66 6.70 31.88
CA CYS A 213 15.66 6.13 32.80
C CYS A 213 15.53 4.60 32.70
N GLY A 214 15.63 4.01 31.51
CA GLY A 214 15.52 2.56 31.28
C GLY A 214 14.18 2.07 30.77
N GLU A 215 13.11 2.86 30.81
CA GLU A 215 11.75 2.46 30.43
C GLU A 215 11.63 1.87 29.02
N CYS A 216 12.45 2.36 28.10
CA CYS A 216 12.49 1.84 26.72
C CYS A 216 13.03 0.40 26.63
N MET A 217 13.89 -0.03 27.60
CA MET A 217 14.39 -1.40 27.69
C MET A 217 13.28 -2.34 28.14
N ASP A 218 12.54 -1.95 29.20
CA ASP A 218 11.52 -2.79 29.83
C ASP A 218 10.35 -3.10 28.88
N ILE A 219 10.03 -2.18 27.94
CA ILE A 219 8.94 -2.35 26.98
C ILE A 219 9.36 -3.05 25.69
N CYS A 220 10.66 -3.25 25.46
CA CYS A 220 11.17 -3.81 24.21
C CYS A 220 10.87 -5.31 24.11
N PRO A 221 10.01 -5.78 23.16
CA PRO A 221 9.67 -7.20 23.06
C PRO A 221 10.80 -8.07 22.50
N LYS A 222 11.91 -7.46 22.09
CA LYS A 222 13.08 -8.13 21.50
C LYS A 222 14.35 -7.92 22.31
N ASP A 223 14.26 -7.23 23.45
CA ASP A 223 15.41 -6.90 24.32
C ASP A 223 16.61 -6.32 23.54
N CYS A 224 16.30 -5.59 22.43
CA CYS A 224 17.32 -5.03 21.54
C CYS A 224 17.76 -3.61 21.95
N ILE A 225 17.48 -3.18 23.18
CA ILE A 225 17.92 -1.89 23.72
C ILE A 225 18.87 -2.13 24.86
N GLU A 226 20.09 -1.66 24.72
CA GLU A 226 21.14 -1.79 25.73
C GLU A 226 21.34 -0.47 26.48
N GLY A 227 21.56 -0.56 27.79
CA GLY A 227 21.79 0.61 28.60
C GLY A 227 21.91 0.30 30.10
N LYS A 228 22.06 1.34 30.89
CA LYS A 228 22.02 1.32 32.36
C LYS A 228 21.39 2.62 32.83
N ASN A 229 20.81 2.61 34.02
CA ASN A 229 20.35 3.84 34.67
C ASN A 229 21.47 4.91 34.70
N GLY A 230 21.16 6.13 34.22
CA GLY A 230 22.09 7.25 34.09
C GLY A 230 23.07 7.17 32.92
N TYR A 231 22.89 6.20 32.01
CA TYR A 231 23.64 6.08 30.75
C TYR A 231 22.70 6.21 29.55
N ILE A 232 23.23 6.72 28.47
CA ILE A 232 22.51 6.80 27.18
C ILE A 232 22.22 5.39 26.71
N HIS A 233 20.94 5.11 26.41
CA HIS A 233 20.53 3.83 25.86
C HIS A 233 20.84 3.75 24.36
N MET A 234 21.06 2.55 23.86
CA MET A 234 21.39 2.28 22.47
C MET A 234 20.49 1.16 21.92
N ILE A 235 20.03 1.31 20.70
CA ILE A 235 19.22 0.29 20.02
C ILE A 235 20.15 -0.54 19.15
N ASP A 236 20.14 -1.86 19.35
CA ASP A 236 20.73 -2.78 18.39
C ASP A 236 19.82 -2.83 17.13
N THR A 237 20.32 -2.22 16.06
CA THR A 237 19.58 -2.12 14.80
C THR A 237 19.42 -3.45 14.08
N PHE A 238 20.25 -4.45 14.43
CA PHE A 238 20.18 -5.78 13.82
C PHE A 238 18.97 -6.58 14.33
N ASP A 239 18.74 -6.56 15.65
CA ASP A 239 17.64 -7.29 16.27
C ASP A 239 16.34 -6.49 16.35
N CYS A 240 16.40 -5.17 16.12
CA CYS A 240 15.27 -4.28 16.22
C CYS A 240 14.25 -4.51 15.10
N THR A 241 13.02 -4.92 15.45
CA THR A 241 11.90 -5.09 14.53
C THR A 241 11.24 -3.77 14.10
N LYS A 242 11.72 -2.63 14.61
CA LYS A 242 11.19 -1.28 14.34
C LYS A 242 9.70 -1.11 14.68
N CYS A 243 9.22 -1.85 15.68
CA CYS A 243 7.80 -1.85 16.09
C CYS A 243 7.35 -0.51 16.72
N GLY A 244 8.28 0.33 17.21
CA GLY A 244 7.98 1.65 17.73
C GLY A 244 7.46 1.70 19.18
N LYS A 245 7.30 0.57 19.89
CA LYS A 245 6.79 0.56 21.28
C LYS A 245 7.62 1.41 22.22
N CYS A 246 8.93 1.43 22.04
CA CYS A 246 9.83 2.25 22.83
C CYS A 246 9.62 3.76 22.65
N ILE A 247 9.10 4.18 21.49
CA ILE A 247 8.83 5.60 21.20
C ILE A 247 7.72 6.10 22.14
N SER A 248 6.63 5.34 22.27
CA SER A 248 5.49 5.70 23.12
C SER A 248 5.78 5.60 24.63
N ALA A 249 6.83 4.88 25.01
CA ALA A 249 7.24 4.73 26.41
C ALA A 249 8.26 5.79 26.85
N CYS A 250 8.83 6.55 25.93
CA CYS A 250 9.85 7.54 26.27
C CYS A 250 9.20 8.88 26.60
N GLU A 251 9.10 9.23 27.87
CA GLU A 251 8.57 10.52 28.34
C GLU A 251 9.39 11.72 27.83
N GLU A 252 10.71 11.55 27.65
CA GLU A 252 11.62 12.58 27.16
C GLU A 252 11.59 12.75 25.62
N GLU A 253 10.77 11.96 24.91
CA GLU A 253 10.72 11.95 23.43
C GLU A 253 12.10 11.76 22.77
N ALA A 254 13.03 11.11 23.48
CA ALA A 254 14.41 10.91 23.00
C ALA A 254 14.50 9.89 21.86
N ILE A 255 13.46 9.08 21.59
CA ILE A 255 13.47 8.01 20.58
C ILE A 255 12.82 8.50 19.30
N ILE A 256 13.65 8.60 18.26
CA ILE A 256 13.27 9.21 16.99
C ILE A 256 13.12 8.14 15.92
N LYS A 257 11.99 8.16 15.22
CA LYS A 257 11.74 7.40 13.98
C LYS A 257 12.00 8.30 12.79
N THR A 258 12.88 7.89 11.88
CA THR A 258 13.24 8.68 10.70
C THR A 258 13.41 7.79 9.47
N THR A 259 13.14 8.33 8.29
CA THR A 259 13.50 7.75 6.98
C THR A 259 14.80 8.34 6.43
N GLY A 260 15.38 9.30 7.14
CA GLY A 260 16.62 9.98 6.76
C GLY A 260 17.88 9.37 7.39
N LYS A 261 18.98 10.12 7.25
CA LYS A 261 20.26 9.73 7.84
C LYS A 261 20.19 9.77 9.36
N VAL A 262 20.68 8.72 9.98
CA VAL A 262 20.86 8.65 11.43
C VAL A 262 22.09 9.49 11.81
N PRO A 263 22.00 10.35 12.83
CA PRO A 263 23.15 11.09 13.33
C PRO A 263 24.18 10.13 13.92
N LYS A 264 25.39 10.65 14.20
CA LYS A 264 26.40 9.87 14.91
C LYS A 264 25.87 9.50 16.31
N LEU A 265 25.89 8.23 16.62
CA LEU A 265 25.43 7.67 17.90
C LEU A 265 26.60 7.18 18.73
N PRO A 266 26.45 7.05 20.06
CA PRO A 266 27.42 6.37 20.91
C PRO A 266 27.61 4.93 20.44
N ASN A 267 28.85 4.46 20.40
CA ASN A 267 29.22 3.07 20.09
C ASN A 267 29.65 2.28 21.35
N ARG A 268 29.51 2.90 22.52
CA ARG A 268 29.83 2.31 23.85
C ARG A 268 28.95 2.96 24.90
N LEU A 269 28.81 2.30 26.03
CA LEU A 269 28.11 2.83 27.21
C LEU A 269 28.68 4.22 27.60
N THR A 270 27.89 5.24 27.40
CA THR A 270 28.23 6.64 27.60
C THR A 270 27.30 7.25 28.66
N LYS A 271 27.84 7.91 29.69
CA LYS A 271 27.02 8.61 30.69
C LYS A 271 26.23 9.74 30.04
N VAL A 272 25.01 9.94 30.53
CA VAL A 272 24.17 11.08 30.14
C VAL A 272 24.96 12.40 30.28
N GLY A 273 24.83 13.29 29.28
CA GLY A 273 25.53 14.58 29.26
C GLY A 273 27.01 14.54 28.82
N ARG A 274 27.60 13.35 28.60
CA ARG A 274 29.00 13.24 28.18
C ARG A 274 29.21 12.98 26.70
N PHE A 275 28.15 12.75 25.93
CA PHE A 275 28.25 12.56 24.49
C PHE A 275 28.38 13.92 23.79
N ARG A 276 29.45 14.11 22.99
CA ARG A 276 29.63 15.29 22.17
C ARG A 276 29.45 14.90 20.69
N LYS A 277 28.54 15.57 20.01
CA LYS A 277 28.41 15.50 18.54
C LYS A 277 29.63 16.24 17.95
N HIS A 278 30.60 15.52 17.42
CA HIS A 278 31.69 16.06 16.59
C HIS A 278 31.38 15.82 15.13
#